data_5ad3052e16061920ab0c915a43dde15f
#
_entry.id   5ad3052e16061920ab0c915a43dde15f
#
_cell.length_a   1.000
_cell.length_b   1.000
_cell.length_c   1.000
_cell.angle_alpha   90.00
_cell.angle_beta   90.00
_cell.angle_gamma   90.00
#
_symmetry.space_group_name_H-M   'P 1'
#
loop_
_entity.id
_entity.type
_entity.pdbx_description
1 polymer ?
#
loop_
_entity_poly.entity_id
_entity_poly.type
_entity_poly.pdbx_seq_one_letter_code
_entity_poly.pdbx_strand_id
1 'polypeptide(L)'
;MKSRREFLQLAAITSAIIGSRSFSSVAAKQSLSQNELLQFDSKGQVTLLHITDLHGQLKPVYFRPPSENYGVGDFEGIPPHLVGNEFLKHFNIKPNSSLAYAHTMVDYVNLAREYGKLGGLDRTSNIIKQIRAERGDNKVLLLDGGDTWQGSYTSLKTQGADMVSAMNLLRPDAMVGHWEFTFGKDRLAELLDEMQYPFLGGNVFDTEWDEPVFEAIKFFERGGVNIAVIGQHFPYTPISNPKYMVEGWSFGIRPEVIQKNINKAKKKGAEVVVLLSHNGFDVDQKLALTLEDLDVILTGHTHDAIPEAININNTLLLSSGSHGKYIGRIDLDIKKGKV
;
A
#
# COMPACT_ATOMS: atom_id res chain seq x y z
N MET A 1 6.60 -26.65 9.45
CA MET A 1 6.58 -25.47 8.57
C MET A 1 5.26 -24.76 8.80
N LYS A 2 5.31 -23.49 9.20
CA LYS A 2 4.07 -22.70 9.34
C LYS A 2 3.47 -22.48 7.96
N SER A 3 2.14 -22.53 7.86
CA SER A 3 1.45 -22.38 6.58
C SER A 3 1.59 -20.95 6.05
N ARG A 4 1.39 -20.75 4.74
CA ARG A 4 1.33 -19.42 4.08
C ARG A 4 0.36 -18.45 4.81
N ARG A 5 -0.71 -19.01 5.38
CA ARG A 5 -1.73 -18.30 6.17
C ARG A 5 -1.19 -17.82 7.52
N GLU A 6 -0.43 -18.65 8.23
CA GLU A 6 0.22 -18.27 9.50
C GLU A 6 1.29 -17.19 9.31
N PHE A 7 1.91 -17.19 8.15
CA PHE A 7 2.91 -16.20 7.78
C PHE A 7 2.29 -14.80 7.54
N LEU A 8 1.20 -14.70 6.79
CA LEU A 8 0.51 -13.44 6.53
C LEU A 8 -0.18 -12.87 7.78
N GLN A 9 -0.69 -13.74 8.65
CA GLN A 9 -1.18 -13.35 9.97
C GLN A 9 -0.08 -12.72 10.83
N LEU A 10 1.15 -13.24 10.78
CA LEU A 10 2.31 -12.66 11.45
C LEU A 10 2.68 -11.28 10.87
N ALA A 11 2.62 -11.10 9.55
CA ALA A 11 2.90 -9.81 8.91
C ALA A 11 1.89 -8.72 9.30
N ALA A 12 0.61 -9.06 9.34
CA ALA A 12 -0.44 -8.16 9.80
C ALA A 12 -0.32 -7.83 11.32
N ILE A 13 0.08 -8.81 12.14
CA ILE A 13 0.39 -8.61 13.56
C ILE A 13 1.50 -7.57 13.74
N THR A 14 2.53 -7.62 12.91
CA THR A 14 3.68 -6.72 13.03
C THR A 14 3.29 -5.26 12.83
N SER A 15 2.39 -4.98 11.89
CA SER A 15 1.91 -3.62 11.64
C SER A 15 0.97 -3.10 12.74
N ALA A 16 0.19 -3.98 13.34
CA ALA A 16 -0.81 -3.63 14.35
C ALA A 16 -0.23 -3.43 15.77
N ILE A 17 0.88 -4.09 16.06
CA ILE A 17 1.46 -4.16 17.43
C ILE A 17 2.30 -2.93 17.78
N ILE A 18 2.55 -2.02 16.87
CA ILE A 18 3.35 -0.83 17.16
C ILE A 18 2.53 0.23 17.93
N GLY A 19 1.85 -0.19 18.95
CA GLY A 19 1.18 0.68 19.92
C GLY A 19 2.13 1.24 21.00
N SER A 20 1.69 2.25 21.72
CA SER A 20 2.49 3.02 22.70
C SER A 20 2.84 2.27 24.01
N ARG A 21 2.43 1.02 24.17
CA ARG A 21 2.80 0.20 25.34
C ARG A 21 3.75 -0.92 24.94
N SER A 22 4.62 -1.27 25.83
CA SER A 22 5.73 -2.20 25.59
C SER A 22 5.28 -3.43 24.81
N PHE A 23 5.91 -3.63 23.68
CA PHE A 23 5.83 -4.80 22.81
C PHE A 23 5.84 -6.13 23.62
N SER A 24 6.53 -6.14 24.74
CA SER A 24 6.61 -7.27 25.66
C SER A 24 5.27 -7.73 26.22
N SER A 25 4.31 -6.83 26.44
CA SER A 25 3.00 -7.21 27.01
C SER A 25 2.06 -7.90 26.02
N VAL A 26 2.15 -7.54 24.74
CA VAL A 26 1.35 -8.15 23.68
C VAL A 26 1.94 -9.50 23.27
N ALA A 27 3.27 -9.57 23.13
CA ALA A 27 3.98 -10.81 22.83
C ALA A 27 3.76 -11.87 23.94
N ALA A 28 3.78 -11.47 25.20
CA ALA A 28 3.51 -12.38 26.33
C ALA A 28 2.09 -13.00 26.30
N LYS A 29 1.08 -12.21 25.89
CA LYS A 29 -0.31 -12.71 25.77
C LYS A 29 -0.51 -13.70 24.63
N GLN A 30 0.31 -13.62 23.57
CA GLN A 30 0.26 -14.52 22.43
C GLN A 30 1.32 -15.62 22.46
N SER A 31 2.08 -15.73 23.56
CA SER A 31 3.22 -16.63 23.69
C SER A 31 4.32 -16.41 22.63
N LEU A 32 4.39 -15.21 22.04
CA LEU A 32 5.39 -14.81 21.07
C LEU A 32 6.31 -13.75 21.65
N SER A 33 7.60 -13.89 21.43
CA SER A 33 8.59 -12.84 21.75
C SER A 33 8.55 -11.72 20.72
N GLN A 34 9.09 -10.55 21.07
CA GLN A 34 9.23 -9.43 20.15
C GLN A 34 9.98 -9.82 18.86
N ASN A 35 11.04 -10.62 19.00
CA ASN A 35 11.83 -11.07 17.86
C ASN A 35 11.05 -12.03 16.97
N GLU A 36 10.21 -12.90 17.53
CA GLU A 36 9.39 -13.83 16.75
C GLU A 36 8.28 -13.12 15.97
N LEU A 37 7.77 -12.01 16.48
CA LEU A 37 6.78 -11.19 15.78
C LEU A 37 7.37 -10.45 14.56
N LEU A 38 8.67 -10.20 14.57
CA LEU A 38 9.39 -9.50 13.50
C LEU A 38 10.24 -10.44 12.62
N GLN A 39 10.37 -11.72 13.01
CA GLN A 39 11.06 -12.72 12.21
C GLN A 39 10.08 -13.47 11.33
N PHE A 40 10.22 -13.31 10.04
CA PHE A 40 9.47 -14.04 9.03
C PHE A 40 10.44 -14.97 8.31
N ASP A 41 10.05 -16.22 8.08
CA ASP A 41 10.78 -17.09 7.18
C ASP A 41 10.76 -16.45 5.79
N SER A 42 11.90 -15.88 5.41
CA SER A 42 12.06 -15.25 4.10
C SER A 42 11.81 -16.24 2.97
N LYS A 43 10.99 -15.89 2.00
CA LYS A 43 10.71 -16.72 0.83
C LYS A 43 11.13 -16.02 -0.46
N GLY A 44 11.54 -16.83 -1.44
CA GLY A 44 11.85 -16.35 -2.78
C GLY A 44 12.95 -15.29 -2.85
N GLN A 45 13.04 -14.66 -4.01
CA GLN A 45 14.13 -13.76 -4.37
C GLN A 45 13.84 -12.31 -4.02
N VAL A 46 12.55 -11.89 -4.05
CA VAL A 46 12.12 -10.49 -3.95
C VAL A 46 11.13 -10.31 -2.81
N THR A 47 11.24 -9.21 -2.10
CA THR A 47 10.23 -8.73 -1.15
C THR A 47 9.67 -7.41 -1.64
N LEU A 48 8.37 -7.35 -1.90
CA LEU A 48 7.63 -6.11 -2.10
C LEU A 48 7.12 -5.63 -0.75
N LEU A 49 7.38 -4.37 -0.43
CA LEU A 49 6.79 -3.66 0.70
C LEU A 49 5.86 -2.58 0.15
N HIS A 50 4.68 -2.46 0.74
CA HIS A 50 3.67 -1.50 0.35
C HIS A 50 3.21 -0.68 1.56
N ILE A 51 3.24 0.63 1.40
CA ILE A 51 2.61 1.62 2.27
C ILE A 51 1.71 2.48 1.40
N THR A 52 0.64 3.03 1.95
CA THR A 52 -0.31 3.86 1.22
C THR A 52 -1.13 4.71 2.19
N ASP A 53 -1.73 5.78 1.67
CA ASP A 53 -2.72 6.58 2.39
C ASP A 53 -2.21 7.08 3.77
N LEU A 54 -0.95 7.55 3.82
CA LEU A 54 -0.35 8.04 5.06
C LEU A 54 -1.01 9.32 5.58
N HIS A 55 -1.57 10.13 4.69
CA HIS A 55 -2.33 11.35 4.98
C HIS A 55 -1.60 12.31 5.93
N GLY A 56 -0.30 12.52 5.72
CA GLY A 56 0.52 13.39 6.55
C GLY A 56 0.68 12.91 7.99
N GLN A 57 0.41 11.63 8.28
CA GLN A 57 0.38 11.10 9.64
C GLN A 57 1.77 10.62 10.07
N LEU A 58 2.52 11.50 10.75
CA LEU A 58 3.85 11.18 11.26
C LEU A 58 3.83 10.42 12.60
N LYS A 59 2.83 10.68 13.44
CA LYS A 59 2.74 10.15 14.80
C LYS A 59 1.70 9.04 14.93
N PRO A 60 1.86 8.11 15.90
CA PRO A 60 0.85 7.09 16.17
C PRO A 60 -0.50 7.69 16.57
N VAL A 61 -1.59 7.07 16.13
CA VAL A 61 -2.96 7.52 16.38
C VAL A 61 -3.85 6.43 16.95
N TYR A 62 -4.93 6.84 17.65
CA TYR A 62 -6.08 5.97 17.84
C TYR A 62 -6.95 6.08 16.60
N PHE A 63 -7.12 4.99 15.91
CA PHE A 63 -7.93 4.93 14.69
C PHE A 63 -8.89 3.75 14.78
N ARG A 64 -10.17 4.04 14.83
CA ARG A 64 -11.21 3.01 14.84
C ARG A 64 -11.54 2.62 13.40
N PRO A 65 -11.39 1.33 13.04
CA PRO A 65 -11.85 0.85 11.74
C PRO A 65 -13.33 1.13 11.51
N PRO A 66 -13.78 1.25 10.25
CA PRO A 66 -15.19 1.52 9.94
C PRO A 66 -16.11 0.41 10.49
N SER A 67 -17.35 0.82 10.82
CA SER A 67 -18.41 -0.12 11.22
C SER A 67 -19.11 -0.76 10.03
N GLU A 68 -18.97 -0.17 8.87
CA GLU A 68 -19.65 -0.53 7.63
C GLU A 68 -18.68 -0.40 6.47
N ASN A 69 -18.78 -1.31 5.51
CA ASN A 69 -18.08 -1.28 4.25
C ASN A 69 -18.98 -2.00 3.23
N TYR A 70 -19.64 -1.21 2.38
CA TYR A 70 -20.67 -1.72 1.48
C TYR A 70 -20.07 -2.17 0.16
N GLY A 71 -20.32 -3.44 -0.18
CA GLY A 71 -20.14 -3.95 -1.53
C GLY A 71 -21.42 -3.76 -2.36
N VAL A 72 -21.25 -3.71 -3.67
CA VAL A 72 -22.37 -3.59 -4.61
C VAL A 72 -22.41 -4.79 -5.54
N GLY A 73 -23.59 -5.43 -5.65
CA GLY A 73 -23.80 -6.60 -6.52
C GLY A 73 -22.95 -7.79 -6.07
N ASP A 74 -22.13 -8.32 -6.96
CA ASP A 74 -21.30 -9.51 -6.70
C ASP A 74 -20.19 -9.30 -5.66
N PHE A 75 -19.95 -8.06 -5.25
CA PHE A 75 -18.93 -7.70 -4.24
C PHE A 75 -19.49 -7.61 -2.82
N GLU A 76 -20.80 -7.78 -2.63
CA GLU A 76 -21.42 -7.77 -1.30
C GLU A 76 -20.97 -8.99 -0.48
N GLY A 77 -20.55 -8.77 0.76
CA GLY A 77 -20.22 -9.84 1.71
C GLY A 77 -18.93 -10.61 1.43
N ILE A 78 -18.08 -10.09 0.54
CA ILE A 78 -16.72 -10.60 0.32
C ILE A 78 -15.69 -9.49 0.63
N PRO A 79 -14.41 -9.83 0.89
CA PRO A 79 -13.38 -8.81 1.07
C PRO A 79 -13.27 -7.86 -0.12
N PRO A 80 -13.14 -6.54 0.12
CA PRO A 80 -12.91 -5.88 1.41
C PRO A 80 -14.19 -5.54 2.19
N HIS A 81 -15.38 -5.85 1.66
CA HIS A 81 -16.69 -5.44 2.18
C HIS A 81 -17.17 -6.31 3.36
N LEU A 82 -16.25 -6.61 4.26
CA LEU A 82 -16.51 -7.31 5.51
C LEU A 82 -16.06 -6.44 6.69
N VAL A 83 -16.88 -6.37 7.74
CA VAL A 83 -16.59 -5.61 8.94
C VAL A 83 -16.90 -6.38 10.21
N GLY A 84 -16.34 -5.96 11.32
CA GLY A 84 -16.67 -6.48 12.65
C GLY A 84 -16.48 -7.99 12.76
N ASN A 85 -17.48 -8.68 13.30
CA ASN A 85 -17.40 -10.12 13.54
C ASN A 85 -17.34 -10.97 12.27
N GLU A 86 -17.93 -10.51 11.17
CA GLU A 86 -17.85 -11.21 9.87
C GLU A 86 -16.44 -11.19 9.32
N PHE A 87 -15.75 -10.06 9.42
CA PHE A 87 -14.33 -9.93 9.09
C PHE A 87 -13.47 -10.88 9.93
N LEU A 88 -13.67 -10.89 11.27
CA LEU A 88 -12.95 -11.79 12.17
C LEU A 88 -13.15 -13.26 11.79
N LYS A 89 -14.40 -13.64 11.48
CA LYS A 89 -14.76 -15.00 11.09
C LYS A 89 -14.11 -15.40 9.75
N HIS A 90 -14.19 -14.52 8.75
CA HIS A 90 -13.66 -14.77 7.41
C HIS A 90 -12.16 -15.02 7.43
N PHE A 91 -11.41 -14.14 8.10
CA PHE A 91 -9.95 -14.24 8.22
C PHE A 91 -9.48 -15.10 9.40
N ASN A 92 -10.40 -15.77 10.11
CA ASN A 92 -10.10 -16.60 11.29
C ASN A 92 -9.24 -15.84 12.33
N ILE A 93 -9.61 -14.59 12.60
CA ILE A 93 -8.95 -13.74 13.58
C ILE A 93 -9.61 -13.97 14.94
N LYS A 94 -8.78 -14.19 15.97
CA LYS A 94 -9.27 -14.38 17.33
C LYS A 94 -9.85 -13.07 17.87
N PRO A 95 -11.10 -13.05 18.38
CA PRO A 95 -11.64 -11.90 19.09
C PRO A 95 -10.74 -11.45 20.23
N ASN A 96 -10.76 -10.16 20.58
CA ASN A 96 -9.95 -9.54 21.64
C ASN A 96 -8.43 -9.69 21.43
N SER A 97 -7.98 -9.90 20.20
CA SER A 97 -6.57 -9.92 19.84
C SER A 97 -6.11 -8.57 19.27
N SER A 98 -4.80 -8.39 19.17
CA SER A 98 -4.20 -7.23 18.49
C SER A 98 -4.65 -7.11 17.02
N LEU A 99 -4.86 -8.23 16.33
CA LEU A 99 -5.40 -8.25 14.96
C LEU A 99 -6.85 -7.79 14.93
N ALA A 100 -7.68 -8.25 15.88
CA ALA A 100 -9.06 -7.79 15.98
C ALA A 100 -9.13 -6.27 16.22
N TYR A 101 -8.25 -5.75 17.08
CA TYR A 101 -8.13 -4.32 17.34
C TYR A 101 -7.68 -3.53 16.11
N ALA A 102 -6.73 -4.07 15.36
CA ALA A 102 -6.20 -3.39 14.18
C ALA A 102 -7.21 -3.32 13.03
N HIS A 103 -7.99 -4.38 12.81
CA HIS A 103 -8.83 -4.53 11.62
C HIS A 103 -10.32 -4.29 11.85
N THR A 104 -10.80 -4.26 13.09
CA THR A 104 -12.23 -4.12 13.37
C THR A 104 -12.53 -3.14 14.49
N MET A 105 -13.75 -2.67 14.54
CA MET A 105 -14.26 -1.85 15.65
C MET A 105 -14.77 -2.66 16.84
N VAL A 106 -14.73 -4.01 16.76
CA VAL A 106 -15.25 -4.89 17.83
C VAL A 106 -14.49 -4.67 19.12
N ASP A 107 -15.20 -4.33 20.21
CA ASP A 107 -14.66 -3.97 21.51
C ASP A 107 -13.55 -2.91 21.50
N TYR A 108 -13.63 -1.98 20.55
CA TYR A 108 -12.57 -1.02 20.25
C TYR A 108 -12.07 -0.26 21.49
N VAL A 109 -12.98 0.21 22.36
CA VAL A 109 -12.59 1.06 23.51
C VAL A 109 -11.71 0.30 24.51
N ASN A 110 -12.03 -0.95 24.81
CA ASN A 110 -11.25 -1.79 25.71
C ASN A 110 -9.91 -2.17 25.06
N LEU A 111 -9.94 -2.58 23.80
CA LEU A 111 -8.74 -2.95 23.06
C LEU A 111 -7.82 -1.74 22.84
N ALA A 112 -8.35 -0.53 22.62
CA ALA A 112 -7.55 0.70 22.52
C ALA A 112 -6.86 1.05 23.86
N ARG A 113 -7.48 0.77 25.00
CA ARG A 113 -6.84 0.92 26.31
C ARG A 113 -5.73 -0.10 26.54
N GLU A 114 -5.89 -1.29 26.00
CA GLU A 114 -4.94 -2.39 26.11
C GLU A 114 -3.74 -2.23 25.17
N TYR A 115 -4.01 -2.02 23.86
CA TYR A 115 -2.99 -1.99 22.82
C TYR A 115 -2.45 -0.59 22.51
N GLY A 116 -3.22 0.46 22.79
CA GLY A 116 -2.78 1.84 22.60
C GLY A 116 -2.86 2.32 21.15
N LYS A 117 -2.05 3.32 20.81
CA LYS A 117 -2.01 3.94 19.48
C LYS A 117 -1.28 3.07 18.47
N LEU A 118 -1.79 3.05 17.23
CA LEU A 118 -1.22 2.35 16.08
C LEU A 118 -0.48 3.32 15.13
N GLY A 119 0.35 2.76 14.25
CA GLY A 119 1.09 3.52 13.25
C GLY A 119 2.24 4.35 13.82
N GLY A 120 2.59 5.39 13.08
CA GLY A 120 3.73 6.25 13.33
C GLY A 120 4.88 5.93 12.37
N LEU A 121 5.32 6.96 11.62
CA LEU A 121 6.31 6.78 10.55
C LEU A 121 7.68 6.35 11.09
N ASP A 122 8.03 6.74 12.33
CA ASP A 122 9.23 6.27 13.03
C ASP A 122 9.24 4.75 13.21
N ARG A 123 8.09 4.17 13.60
CA ARG A 123 7.92 2.73 13.79
C ARG A 123 7.90 2.00 12.45
N THR A 124 7.15 2.53 11.48
CA THR A 124 7.15 2.05 10.09
C THR A 124 8.58 1.99 9.54
N SER A 125 9.37 3.06 9.72
CA SER A 125 10.78 3.12 9.32
C SER A 125 11.62 2.03 9.97
N ASN A 126 11.43 1.79 11.27
CA ASN A 126 12.18 0.74 11.98
C ASN A 126 11.87 -0.66 11.44
N ILE A 127 10.59 -0.96 11.16
CA ILE A 127 10.19 -2.26 10.59
C ILE A 127 10.77 -2.42 9.18
N ILE A 128 10.68 -1.41 8.33
CA ILE A 128 11.25 -1.44 6.98
C ILE A 128 12.77 -1.65 7.03
N LYS A 129 13.48 -0.97 7.93
CA LYS A 129 14.93 -1.16 8.14
C LYS A 129 15.26 -2.59 8.58
N GLN A 130 14.46 -3.18 9.47
CA GLN A 130 14.65 -4.58 9.90
C GLN A 130 14.43 -5.56 8.75
N ILE A 131 13.37 -5.37 7.95
CA ILE A 131 13.11 -6.21 6.77
C ILE A 131 14.25 -6.08 5.74
N ARG A 132 14.71 -4.86 5.49
CA ARG A 132 15.86 -4.63 4.60
C ARG A 132 17.15 -5.28 5.13
N ALA A 133 17.38 -5.24 6.44
CA ALA A 133 18.54 -5.92 7.06
C ALA A 133 18.43 -7.45 6.98
N GLU A 134 17.23 -8.01 7.18
CA GLU A 134 16.98 -9.45 7.11
C GLU A 134 17.12 -9.98 5.68
N ARG A 135 16.49 -9.29 4.71
CA ARG A 135 16.41 -9.73 3.31
C ARG A 135 17.65 -9.39 2.49
N GLY A 136 18.33 -8.32 2.86
CA GLY A 136 19.27 -7.56 2.02
C GLY A 136 18.53 -6.46 1.24
N ASP A 137 19.07 -5.24 1.28
CA ASP A 137 18.47 -4.04 0.66
C ASP A 137 18.22 -4.24 -0.86
N ASN A 138 19.11 -5.00 -1.52
CA ASN A 138 19.02 -5.34 -2.94
C ASN A 138 17.91 -6.34 -3.30
N LYS A 139 17.16 -6.87 -2.33
CA LYS A 139 16.02 -7.78 -2.55
C LYS A 139 14.68 -7.15 -2.20
N VAL A 140 14.69 -5.94 -1.62
CA VAL A 140 13.49 -5.25 -1.14
C VAL A 140 13.13 -4.12 -2.10
N LEU A 141 11.85 -4.01 -2.44
CA LEU A 141 11.26 -2.91 -3.19
C LEU A 141 10.14 -2.31 -2.32
N LEU A 142 10.31 -1.05 -1.89
CA LEU A 142 9.32 -0.31 -1.12
C LEU A 142 8.52 0.60 -2.04
N LEU A 143 7.21 0.41 -2.09
CA LEU A 143 6.29 1.14 -2.96
C LEU A 143 5.26 1.91 -2.13
N ASP A 144 5.05 3.18 -2.50
CA ASP A 144 4.08 4.07 -1.87
C ASP A 144 2.85 4.25 -2.78
N GLY A 145 1.71 3.80 -2.30
CA GLY A 145 0.44 3.82 -3.01
C GLY A 145 -0.21 5.21 -3.13
N GLY A 146 0.41 6.27 -2.63
CA GLY A 146 -0.12 7.64 -2.70
C GLY A 146 -0.97 8.05 -1.52
N ASP A 147 -1.58 9.24 -1.60
CA ASP A 147 -2.26 9.91 -0.49
C ASP A 147 -1.35 10.07 0.75
N THR A 148 -0.10 10.37 0.47
CA THR A 148 0.95 10.45 1.48
C THR A 148 1.09 11.86 2.05
N TRP A 149 1.00 12.91 1.19
CA TRP A 149 1.45 14.25 1.59
C TRP A 149 0.37 15.12 2.23
N GLN A 150 -0.91 14.79 2.09
CA GLN A 150 -2.02 15.62 2.54
C GLN A 150 -2.88 14.89 3.58
N GLY A 151 -3.34 15.60 4.62
CA GLY A 151 -4.27 15.09 5.63
C GLY A 151 -3.94 15.49 7.08
N SER A 152 -2.80 16.15 7.34
CA SER A 152 -2.46 16.70 8.66
C SER A 152 -2.34 18.23 8.65
N TYR A 153 -2.45 18.84 9.83
CA TYR A 153 -2.22 20.28 9.98
C TYR A 153 -0.79 20.69 9.59
N THR A 154 0.20 19.88 9.93
CA THR A 154 1.59 20.15 9.58
C THR A 154 1.77 20.13 8.08
N SER A 155 1.30 19.07 7.43
CA SER A 155 1.36 18.92 5.98
C SER A 155 0.64 20.06 5.24
N LEU A 156 -0.52 20.50 5.75
CA LEU A 156 -1.20 21.67 5.20
C LEU A 156 -0.34 22.94 5.30
N LYS A 157 0.37 23.15 6.42
CA LYS A 157 1.22 24.33 6.63
C LYS A 157 2.50 24.31 5.80
N THR A 158 3.07 23.14 5.60
CA THR A 158 4.30 22.95 4.80
C THR A 158 3.99 22.71 3.32
N GLN A 159 2.71 22.60 2.97
CA GLN A 159 2.26 22.22 1.62
C GLN A 159 2.97 20.95 1.13
N GLY A 160 3.01 19.91 1.97
CA GLY A 160 3.58 18.59 1.66
C GLY A 160 5.08 18.42 1.89
N ALA A 161 5.85 19.50 2.10
CA ALA A 161 7.32 19.41 2.20
C ALA A 161 7.79 18.57 3.40
N ASP A 162 7.06 18.57 4.52
CA ASP A 162 7.36 17.74 5.69
C ASP A 162 7.31 16.25 5.33
N MET A 163 6.31 15.85 4.55
CA MET A 163 6.15 14.46 4.13
C MET A 163 7.17 14.05 3.05
N VAL A 164 7.46 14.92 2.07
CA VAL A 164 8.53 14.66 1.09
C VAL A 164 9.86 14.45 1.80
N SER A 165 10.20 15.31 2.77
CA SER A 165 11.43 15.18 3.57
C SER A 165 11.45 13.86 4.36
N ALA A 166 10.34 13.49 5.01
CA ALA A 166 10.24 12.26 5.77
C ALA A 166 10.32 11.01 4.88
N MET A 167 9.68 11.04 3.71
CA MET A 167 9.69 9.95 2.76
C MET A 167 11.07 9.78 2.08
N ASN A 168 11.80 10.85 1.81
CA ASN A 168 13.19 10.76 1.35
C ASN A 168 14.08 10.00 2.36
N LEU A 169 13.85 10.14 3.67
CA LEU A 169 14.54 9.35 4.70
C LEU A 169 14.08 7.88 4.72
N LEU A 170 12.83 7.61 4.40
CA LEU A 170 12.27 6.26 4.33
C LEU A 170 12.73 5.50 3.08
N ARG A 171 13.05 6.25 2.00
CA ARG A 171 13.54 5.77 0.71
C ARG A 171 12.59 4.78 0.03
N PRO A 172 11.34 5.17 -0.33
CA PRO A 172 10.58 4.37 -1.27
C PRO A 172 11.28 4.30 -2.63
N ASP A 173 10.96 3.26 -3.39
CA ASP A 173 11.51 3.04 -4.74
C ASP A 173 10.64 3.69 -5.81
N ALA A 174 9.33 3.83 -5.57
CA ALA A 174 8.39 4.57 -6.41
C ALA A 174 7.13 4.96 -5.62
N MET A 175 6.40 5.94 -6.16
CA MET A 175 5.15 6.45 -5.60
C MET A 175 4.15 6.75 -6.72
N VAL A 176 2.86 6.68 -6.39
CA VAL A 176 1.73 7.24 -7.16
C VAL A 176 1.03 8.31 -6.32
N GLY A 177 -0.02 8.97 -6.84
CA GLY A 177 -0.63 10.08 -6.11
C GLY A 177 -2.14 10.21 -6.28
N HIS A 178 -2.73 11.00 -5.37
CA HIS A 178 -4.11 11.45 -5.38
C HIS A 178 -4.24 12.85 -4.75
N TRP A 179 -4.22 12.98 -3.42
CA TRP A 179 -4.33 14.28 -2.74
C TRP A 179 -3.03 15.11 -2.83
N GLU A 180 -1.97 14.56 -3.38
CA GLU A 180 -0.76 15.30 -3.78
C GLU A 180 -1.10 16.43 -4.77
N PHE A 181 -2.12 16.21 -5.60
CA PHE A 181 -2.60 17.20 -6.57
C PHE A 181 -3.35 18.39 -5.93
N THR A 182 -3.75 18.29 -4.65
CA THR A 182 -4.49 19.38 -3.95
C THR A 182 -3.64 20.62 -3.68
N PHE A 183 -2.31 20.51 -3.79
CA PHE A 183 -1.44 21.67 -3.67
C PHE A 183 -1.30 22.47 -4.98
N GLY A 184 -1.91 21.98 -6.08
CA GLY A 184 -1.82 22.59 -7.41
C GLY A 184 -0.54 22.20 -8.16
N LYS A 185 -0.54 22.42 -9.48
CA LYS A 185 0.52 21.95 -10.39
C LYS A 185 1.90 22.52 -10.07
N ASP A 186 1.96 23.83 -9.76
CA ASP A 186 3.24 24.48 -9.50
C ASP A 186 3.90 23.93 -8.23
N ARG A 187 3.10 23.81 -7.15
CA ARG A 187 3.62 23.25 -5.90
C ARG A 187 3.95 21.76 -6.02
N LEU A 188 3.15 21.02 -6.78
CA LEU A 188 3.47 19.61 -7.09
C LEU A 188 4.82 19.51 -7.80
N ALA A 189 5.09 20.35 -8.81
CA ALA A 189 6.37 20.33 -9.53
C ALA A 189 7.55 20.60 -8.59
N GLU A 190 7.46 21.60 -7.71
CA GLU A 190 8.49 21.88 -6.70
C GLU A 190 8.75 20.67 -5.80
N LEU A 191 7.69 19.99 -5.32
CA LEU A 191 7.83 18.81 -4.46
C LEU A 191 8.43 17.62 -5.20
N LEU A 192 8.07 17.44 -6.48
CA LEU A 192 8.64 16.38 -7.31
C LEU A 192 10.15 16.59 -7.53
N ASP A 193 10.61 17.83 -7.64
CA ASP A 193 12.05 18.16 -7.74
C ASP A 193 12.81 17.87 -6.43
N GLU A 194 12.14 17.92 -5.27
CA GLU A 194 12.71 17.57 -3.97
C GLU A 194 12.73 16.06 -3.72
N MET A 195 11.92 15.27 -4.44
CA MET A 195 11.84 13.83 -4.26
C MET A 195 13.09 13.10 -4.77
N GLN A 196 13.47 12.04 -4.04
CA GLN A 196 14.61 11.18 -4.39
C GLN A 196 14.17 9.85 -5.04
N TYR A 197 12.90 9.73 -5.42
CA TYR A 197 12.30 8.54 -6.02
C TYR A 197 11.23 8.95 -7.04
N PRO A 198 10.94 8.11 -8.06
CA PRO A 198 10.03 8.47 -9.13
C PRO A 198 8.56 8.53 -8.66
N PHE A 199 7.83 9.52 -9.21
CA PHE A 199 6.39 9.66 -9.14
C PHE A 199 5.80 9.14 -10.45
N LEU A 200 5.14 7.97 -10.39
CA LEU A 200 4.67 7.25 -11.58
C LEU A 200 3.19 7.50 -11.85
N GLY A 201 2.83 7.71 -13.12
CA GLY A 201 1.44 7.98 -13.47
C GLY A 201 1.11 7.71 -14.94
N GLY A 202 0.79 6.46 -15.27
CA GLY A 202 0.47 6.05 -16.65
C GLY A 202 -0.91 6.49 -17.15
N ASN A 203 -1.75 7.08 -16.30
CA ASN A 203 -3.14 7.41 -16.58
C ASN A 203 -3.44 8.91 -16.64
N VAL A 204 -2.41 9.74 -16.61
CA VAL A 204 -2.55 11.20 -16.68
C VAL A 204 -1.95 11.71 -17.99
N PHE A 205 -2.75 12.47 -18.74
CA PHE A 205 -2.38 12.99 -20.03
C PHE A 205 -2.65 14.49 -20.13
N ASP A 206 -1.76 15.18 -20.79
CA ASP A 206 -2.00 16.57 -21.20
C ASP A 206 -3.18 16.62 -22.19
N THR A 207 -4.12 17.59 -21.98
CA THR A 207 -5.33 17.66 -22.81
C THR A 207 -5.13 18.36 -24.14
N GLU A 208 -4.05 19.09 -24.33
CA GLU A 208 -3.71 19.77 -25.59
C GLU A 208 -2.95 18.85 -26.54
N TRP A 209 -2.00 18.07 -26.03
CA TRP A 209 -1.07 17.27 -26.83
C TRP A 209 -1.36 15.77 -26.78
N ASP A 210 -2.24 15.31 -25.88
CA ASP A 210 -2.53 13.89 -25.58
C ASP A 210 -1.24 13.08 -25.25
N GLU A 211 -0.29 13.76 -24.59
CA GLU A 211 0.97 13.17 -24.16
C GLU A 211 0.91 12.80 -22.68
N PRO A 212 1.60 11.70 -22.25
CA PRO A 212 1.72 11.36 -20.83
C PRO A 212 2.41 12.46 -20.03
N VAL A 213 1.80 12.86 -18.91
CA VAL A 213 2.36 13.90 -18.01
C VAL A 213 3.49 13.33 -17.14
N PHE A 214 3.39 12.05 -16.74
CA PHE A 214 4.34 11.39 -15.86
C PHE A 214 4.92 10.13 -16.49
N GLU A 215 6.07 9.68 -15.96
CA GLU A 215 6.62 8.36 -16.34
C GLU A 215 5.62 7.26 -15.93
N ALA A 216 5.25 6.40 -16.89
CA ALA A 216 4.24 5.36 -16.64
C ALA A 216 4.84 4.11 -15.99
N ILE A 217 6.12 3.78 -16.28
CA ILE A 217 6.75 2.50 -15.92
C ILE A 217 8.17 2.73 -15.47
N LYS A 218 8.53 2.21 -14.30
CA LYS A 218 9.92 2.12 -13.84
C LYS A 218 10.37 0.68 -13.73
N PHE A 219 11.61 0.42 -14.16
CA PHE A 219 12.23 -0.91 -14.08
C PHE A 219 13.21 -0.95 -12.92
N PHE A 220 13.16 -2.06 -12.17
CA PHE A 220 14.03 -2.33 -11.04
C PHE A 220 14.62 -3.73 -11.17
N GLU A 221 15.85 -3.92 -10.73
CA GLU A 221 16.41 -5.24 -10.48
C GLU A 221 16.48 -5.47 -8.97
N ARG A 222 15.84 -6.52 -8.47
CA ARG A 222 15.89 -6.92 -7.07
C ARG A 222 16.07 -8.44 -6.96
N GLY A 223 17.08 -8.86 -6.19
CA GLY A 223 17.35 -10.29 -6.01
C GLY A 223 17.67 -11.05 -7.31
N GLY A 224 18.16 -10.36 -8.34
CA GLY A 224 18.41 -10.91 -9.67
C GLY A 224 17.16 -11.04 -10.54
N VAL A 225 16.05 -10.41 -10.16
CA VAL A 225 14.76 -10.41 -10.88
C VAL A 225 14.48 -9.03 -11.47
N ASN A 226 14.10 -8.99 -12.74
CA ASN A 226 13.69 -7.77 -13.43
C ASN A 226 12.21 -7.48 -13.17
N ILE A 227 11.93 -6.38 -12.48
CA ILE A 227 10.60 -5.97 -12.03
C ILE A 227 10.21 -4.69 -12.77
N ALA A 228 9.02 -4.66 -13.36
CA ALA A 228 8.42 -3.43 -13.86
C ALA A 228 7.32 -2.96 -12.89
N VAL A 229 7.38 -1.71 -12.47
CA VAL A 229 6.34 -1.04 -11.69
C VAL A 229 5.62 -0.05 -12.60
N ILE A 230 4.32 -0.25 -12.79
CA ILE A 230 3.42 0.63 -13.55
C ILE A 230 2.64 1.46 -12.54
N GLY A 231 2.63 2.78 -12.68
CA GLY A 231 1.92 3.68 -11.78
C GLY A 231 0.55 4.09 -12.29
N GLN A 232 -0.43 4.16 -11.38
CA GLN A 232 -1.78 4.65 -11.61
C GLN A 232 -2.19 5.63 -10.51
N HIS A 233 -2.37 6.90 -10.85
CA HIS A 233 -2.96 7.90 -9.96
C HIS A 233 -4.47 7.71 -9.83
N PHE A 234 -5.07 8.34 -8.82
CA PHE A 234 -6.52 8.32 -8.64
C PHE A 234 -7.25 8.85 -9.88
N PRO A 235 -8.12 8.04 -10.50
CA PRO A 235 -8.68 8.36 -11.82
C PRO A 235 -9.72 9.48 -11.79
N TYR A 236 -10.31 9.76 -10.64
CA TYR A 236 -11.33 10.79 -10.45
C TYR A 236 -10.80 12.06 -9.79
N THR A 237 -9.49 12.29 -9.82
CA THR A 237 -8.83 13.51 -9.27
C THR A 237 -9.50 14.82 -9.72
N PRO A 238 -9.92 15.00 -11.01
CA PRO A 238 -10.61 16.23 -11.43
C PRO A 238 -12.03 16.40 -10.88
N ILE A 239 -12.59 15.37 -10.25
CA ILE A 239 -13.90 15.41 -9.58
C ILE A 239 -13.73 15.69 -8.10
N SER A 240 -12.70 15.11 -7.49
CA SER A 240 -12.39 15.27 -6.06
C SER A 240 -11.70 16.59 -5.72
N ASN A 241 -11.16 17.29 -6.72
CA ASN A 241 -10.43 18.55 -6.57
C ASN A 241 -11.04 19.67 -7.44
N PRO A 242 -10.91 20.94 -7.05
CA PRO A 242 -11.18 22.06 -7.93
C PRO A 242 -10.41 21.95 -9.25
N LYS A 243 -11.07 22.14 -10.39
CA LYS A 243 -10.49 21.94 -11.74
C LYS A 243 -9.19 22.70 -11.97
N TYR A 244 -9.04 23.90 -11.39
CA TYR A 244 -7.84 24.72 -11.58
C TYR A 244 -6.58 24.09 -11.00
N MET A 245 -6.69 23.15 -10.06
CA MET A 245 -5.53 22.47 -9.45
C MET A 245 -4.86 21.47 -10.42
N VAL A 246 -5.63 20.97 -11.38
CA VAL A 246 -5.18 19.97 -12.39
C VAL A 246 -5.58 20.41 -13.81
N GLU A 247 -5.68 21.72 -14.05
CA GLU A 247 -6.07 22.27 -15.35
C GLU A 247 -5.13 21.79 -16.47
N GLY A 248 -5.71 21.43 -17.61
CA GLY A 248 -4.96 20.89 -18.76
C GLY A 248 -4.54 19.42 -18.61
N TRP A 249 -4.95 18.72 -17.54
CA TRP A 249 -4.69 17.30 -17.39
C TRP A 249 -5.99 16.48 -17.37
N SER A 250 -5.95 15.34 -18.06
CA SER A 250 -7.01 14.35 -18.05
C SER A 250 -6.58 13.11 -17.28
N PHE A 251 -7.49 12.60 -16.47
CA PHE A 251 -7.32 11.40 -15.64
C PHE A 251 -8.32 10.33 -16.06
N GLY A 252 -8.03 9.08 -15.79
CA GLY A 252 -8.96 7.97 -16.06
C GLY A 252 -8.36 6.63 -15.62
N ILE A 253 -9.17 5.59 -15.56
CA ILE A 253 -8.70 4.23 -15.24
C ILE A 253 -7.86 3.69 -16.40
N ARG A 254 -8.35 3.82 -17.64
CA ARG A 254 -7.66 3.48 -18.91
C ARG A 254 -7.07 2.07 -18.97
N PRO A 255 -7.86 1.02 -18.85
CA PRO A 255 -7.36 -0.36 -18.82
C PRO A 255 -6.50 -0.72 -20.06
N GLU A 256 -6.82 -0.17 -21.22
CA GLU A 256 -6.08 -0.33 -22.46
C GLU A 256 -4.66 0.26 -22.40
N VAL A 257 -4.49 1.36 -21.68
CA VAL A 257 -3.16 1.97 -21.45
C VAL A 257 -2.35 1.12 -20.46
N ILE A 258 -3.00 0.61 -19.41
CA ILE A 258 -2.35 -0.31 -18.47
C ILE A 258 -1.88 -1.56 -19.22
N GLN A 259 -2.74 -2.20 -20.00
CA GLN A 259 -2.38 -3.39 -20.78
C GLN A 259 -1.23 -3.12 -21.76
N LYS A 260 -1.25 -1.97 -22.46
CA LYS A 260 -0.15 -1.55 -23.33
C LYS A 260 1.17 -1.44 -22.56
N ASN A 261 1.12 -0.91 -21.33
CA ASN A 261 2.29 -0.77 -20.48
C ASN A 261 2.79 -2.13 -19.95
N ILE A 262 1.89 -3.06 -19.61
CA ILE A 262 2.23 -4.44 -19.25
C ILE A 262 2.96 -5.12 -20.41
N ASN A 263 2.40 -5.06 -21.61
CA ASN A 263 3.00 -5.64 -22.81
C ASN A 263 4.39 -5.04 -23.12
N LYS A 264 4.54 -3.72 -22.91
CA LYS A 264 5.84 -3.03 -23.04
C LYS A 264 6.83 -3.51 -22.00
N ALA A 265 6.39 -3.73 -20.75
CA ALA A 265 7.23 -4.23 -19.66
C ALA A 265 7.72 -5.66 -19.95
N LYS A 266 6.81 -6.57 -20.30
CA LYS A 266 7.16 -7.97 -20.66
C LYS A 266 8.09 -8.02 -21.88
N LYS A 267 7.85 -7.20 -22.92
CA LYS A 267 8.75 -7.09 -24.09
C LYS A 267 10.15 -6.61 -23.76
N LYS A 268 10.28 -5.80 -22.69
CA LYS A 268 11.58 -5.33 -22.18
C LYS A 268 12.23 -6.32 -21.19
N GLY A 269 11.67 -7.50 -21.00
CA GLY A 269 12.23 -8.56 -20.18
C GLY A 269 11.85 -8.48 -18.69
N ALA A 270 10.75 -7.79 -18.33
CA ALA A 270 10.23 -7.85 -16.98
C ALA A 270 9.73 -9.28 -16.65
N GLU A 271 10.27 -9.86 -15.60
CA GLU A 271 9.85 -11.16 -15.08
C GLU A 271 8.62 -11.00 -14.18
N VAL A 272 8.55 -9.87 -13.46
CA VAL A 272 7.42 -9.49 -12.59
C VAL A 272 6.90 -8.13 -13.02
N VAL A 273 5.58 -8.01 -13.18
CA VAL A 273 4.89 -6.75 -13.44
C VAL A 273 4.00 -6.41 -12.24
N VAL A 274 4.25 -5.25 -11.65
CA VAL A 274 3.52 -4.71 -10.51
C VAL A 274 2.72 -3.49 -10.96
N LEU A 275 1.43 -3.45 -10.70
CA LEU A 275 0.60 -2.26 -10.79
C LEU A 275 0.58 -1.61 -9.40
N LEU A 276 1.22 -0.45 -9.27
CA LEU A 276 1.09 0.41 -8.10
C LEU A 276 -0.06 1.37 -8.35
N SER A 277 -1.15 1.22 -7.62
CA SER A 277 -2.43 1.79 -7.98
C SER A 277 -3.08 2.58 -6.85
N HIS A 278 -3.65 3.72 -7.21
CA HIS A 278 -4.55 4.47 -6.33
C HIS A 278 -6.00 4.49 -6.83
N ASN A 279 -6.40 3.49 -7.60
CA ASN A 279 -7.76 3.42 -8.17
C ASN A 279 -8.83 3.07 -7.13
N GLY A 280 -8.44 2.41 -6.04
CA GLY A 280 -9.34 1.80 -5.06
C GLY A 280 -9.57 0.31 -5.31
N PHE A 281 -9.93 -0.41 -4.23
CA PHE A 281 -9.91 -1.87 -4.19
C PHE A 281 -10.81 -2.52 -5.26
N ASP A 282 -12.07 -2.09 -5.38
CA ASP A 282 -13.03 -2.71 -6.31
C ASP A 282 -12.65 -2.50 -7.78
N VAL A 283 -12.11 -1.32 -8.09
CA VAL A 283 -11.61 -1.03 -9.44
C VAL A 283 -10.43 -1.94 -9.77
N ASP A 284 -9.48 -2.07 -8.84
CA ASP A 284 -8.29 -2.89 -9.01
C ASP A 284 -8.61 -4.39 -9.02
N GLN A 285 -9.63 -4.82 -8.25
CA GLN A 285 -10.17 -6.19 -8.34
C GLN A 285 -10.72 -6.48 -9.74
N LYS A 286 -11.44 -5.53 -10.34
CA LYS A 286 -11.95 -5.66 -11.70
C LYS A 286 -10.84 -5.63 -12.74
N LEU A 287 -9.80 -4.84 -12.54
CA LEU A 287 -8.61 -4.84 -13.39
C LEU A 287 -7.87 -6.18 -13.33
N ALA A 288 -7.74 -6.79 -12.15
CA ALA A 288 -7.15 -8.11 -12.00
C ALA A 288 -7.90 -9.22 -12.76
N LEU A 289 -9.22 -9.07 -12.94
CA LEU A 289 -10.04 -10.00 -13.71
C LEU A 289 -9.87 -9.85 -15.24
N THR A 290 -9.45 -8.67 -15.70
CA THR A 290 -9.48 -8.30 -17.13
C THR A 290 -8.12 -8.12 -17.77
N LEU A 291 -7.09 -7.78 -16.99
CA LEU A 291 -5.73 -7.59 -17.49
C LEU A 291 -4.96 -8.91 -17.56
N GLU A 292 -4.12 -9.03 -18.59
CA GLU A 292 -3.28 -10.20 -18.82
C GLU A 292 -1.82 -9.92 -18.43
N ASP A 293 -1.08 -10.95 -18.01
CA ASP A 293 0.35 -10.89 -17.66
C ASP A 293 0.70 -9.88 -16.55
N LEU A 294 -0.24 -9.62 -15.65
CA LEU A 294 -0.07 -8.82 -14.45
C LEU A 294 0.11 -9.72 -13.23
N ASP A 295 1.20 -9.55 -12.50
CA ASP A 295 1.55 -10.45 -11.40
C ASP A 295 1.04 -9.94 -10.04
N VAL A 296 1.12 -8.62 -9.78
CA VAL A 296 0.77 -8.02 -8.49
C VAL A 296 0.06 -6.68 -8.69
N ILE A 297 -0.98 -6.42 -7.92
CA ILE A 297 -1.57 -5.09 -7.72
C ILE A 297 -1.40 -4.69 -6.25
N LEU A 298 -0.80 -3.54 -6.03
CA LEU A 298 -0.73 -2.88 -4.73
C LEU A 298 -1.67 -1.68 -4.77
N THR A 299 -2.80 -1.77 -4.06
CA THR A 299 -3.92 -0.81 -4.16
C THR A 299 -4.02 0.10 -2.95
N GLY A 300 -4.35 1.37 -3.17
CA GLY A 300 -4.64 2.39 -2.17
C GLY A 300 -6.05 2.97 -2.30
N HIS A 301 -6.28 4.17 -1.74
CA HIS A 301 -7.47 4.99 -1.80
C HIS A 301 -8.63 4.58 -0.87
N THR A 302 -9.04 3.32 -0.86
CA THR A 302 -10.20 2.88 -0.07
C THR A 302 -9.87 2.58 1.39
N HIS A 303 -8.59 2.70 1.77
CA HIS A 303 -8.09 2.48 3.14
C HIS A 303 -8.34 1.07 3.67
N ASP A 304 -8.68 0.13 2.81
CA ASP A 304 -8.91 -1.25 3.21
C ASP A 304 -7.61 -1.89 3.71
N ALA A 305 -7.69 -2.60 4.81
CA ALA A 305 -6.59 -3.36 5.35
C ALA A 305 -6.97 -4.84 5.36
N ILE A 306 -6.43 -5.60 4.42
CA ILE A 306 -6.67 -7.04 4.33
C ILE A 306 -5.47 -7.82 4.86
N PRO A 307 -5.70 -8.86 5.71
CA PRO A 307 -4.63 -9.61 6.35
C PRO A 307 -3.78 -10.46 5.41
N GLU A 308 -4.27 -10.74 4.22
CA GLU A 308 -3.61 -11.58 3.21
C GLU A 308 -3.98 -11.13 1.79
N ALA A 309 -3.02 -11.23 0.86
CA ALA A 309 -3.27 -10.91 -0.54
C ALA A 309 -4.30 -11.87 -1.15
N ILE A 310 -5.21 -11.32 -1.95
CA ILE A 310 -6.21 -12.09 -2.68
C ILE A 310 -5.65 -12.44 -4.05
N ASN A 311 -5.74 -13.71 -4.43
CA ASN A 311 -5.36 -14.14 -5.77
C ASN A 311 -6.59 -14.09 -6.69
N ILE A 312 -6.52 -13.25 -7.71
CA ILE A 312 -7.56 -13.07 -8.72
C ILE A 312 -6.93 -13.33 -10.07
N ASN A 313 -7.37 -14.37 -10.75
CA ASN A 313 -6.89 -14.71 -12.10
C ASN A 313 -5.34 -14.72 -12.24
N ASN A 314 -4.64 -15.28 -11.23
CA ASN A 314 -3.19 -15.31 -11.04
C ASN A 314 -2.54 -13.95 -10.72
N THR A 315 -3.29 -12.89 -10.53
CA THR A 315 -2.79 -11.61 -10.02
C THR A 315 -2.99 -11.54 -8.50
N LEU A 316 -1.94 -11.22 -7.76
CA LEU A 316 -2.03 -10.97 -6.32
C LEU A 316 -2.48 -9.53 -6.06
N LEU A 317 -3.61 -9.33 -5.39
CA LEU A 317 -4.13 -8.03 -4.98
C LEU A 317 -3.93 -7.84 -3.48
N LEU A 318 -3.25 -6.75 -3.08
CA LEU A 318 -3.00 -6.39 -1.69
C LEU A 318 -3.36 -4.93 -1.44
N SER A 319 -4.07 -4.66 -0.32
CA SER A 319 -4.28 -3.33 0.25
C SER A 319 -3.68 -3.26 1.65
N SER A 320 -3.00 -2.16 1.96
CA SER A 320 -2.20 -1.99 3.18
C SER A 320 -2.80 -0.96 4.15
N GLY A 321 -4.11 -0.75 4.09
CA GLY A 321 -4.82 0.16 4.98
C GLY A 321 -4.41 1.62 4.79
N SER A 322 -4.27 2.35 5.90
CA SER A 322 -3.99 3.79 5.87
C SER A 322 -3.29 4.27 7.15
N HIS A 323 -2.90 5.57 7.18
CA HIS A 323 -2.38 6.29 8.34
C HIS A 323 -1.13 5.64 8.96
N GLY A 324 -0.34 4.91 8.15
CA GLY A 324 0.89 4.25 8.60
C GLY A 324 0.67 3.13 9.63
N LYS A 325 -0.55 2.59 9.74
CA LYS A 325 -0.86 1.49 10.66
C LYS A 325 -0.36 0.14 10.17
N TYR A 326 -0.18 -0.01 8.87
CA TYR A 326 0.17 -1.26 8.21
C TYR A 326 1.34 -1.10 7.26
N ILE A 327 2.04 -2.18 7.05
CA ILE A 327 2.99 -2.37 5.97
C ILE A 327 2.59 -3.67 5.28
N GLY A 328 2.21 -3.60 4.02
CA GLY A 328 2.03 -4.79 3.19
C GLY A 328 3.37 -5.43 2.89
N ARG A 329 3.47 -6.76 2.98
CA ARG A 329 4.66 -7.51 2.57
C ARG A 329 4.25 -8.68 1.71
N ILE A 330 4.84 -8.78 0.52
CA ILE A 330 4.73 -9.93 -0.37
C ILE A 330 6.14 -10.41 -0.69
N ASP A 331 6.45 -11.66 -0.32
CA ASP A 331 7.67 -12.34 -0.71
C ASP A 331 7.40 -13.18 -1.96
N LEU A 332 8.09 -12.89 -3.05
CA LEU A 332 7.90 -13.52 -4.35
C LEU A 332 8.96 -14.59 -4.59
N ASP A 333 8.52 -15.81 -4.92
CA ASP A 333 9.35 -16.93 -5.39
C ASP A 333 9.16 -17.11 -6.90
N ILE A 334 10.12 -16.58 -7.67
CA ILE A 334 10.04 -16.54 -9.11
C ILE A 334 10.76 -17.79 -9.67
N LYS A 335 10.03 -18.64 -10.39
CA LYS A 335 10.56 -19.84 -11.04
C LYS A 335 10.22 -19.82 -12.53
N LYS A 336 11.25 -19.80 -13.37
CA LYS A 336 11.09 -19.78 -14.84
C LYS A 336 10.17 -18.67 -15.35
N GLY A 337 10.28 -17.46 -14.78
CA GLY A 337 9.48 -16.30 -15.16
C GLY A 337 8.00 -16.36 -14.71
N LYS A 338 7.68 -17.21 -13.73
CA LYS A 338 6.35 -17.27 -13.08
C LYS A 338 6.48 -16.99 -11.58
N VAL A 339 5.56 -16.19 -11.08
CA VAL A 339 5.42 -15.85 -9.66
C VAL A 339 4.64 -16.92 -8.91
#